data_ab92458512cdbebf4d3616015c77ba2d
#
_entry.id   ab92458512cdbebf4d3616015c77ba2d
#
_cell.length_a   1.000
_cell.length_b   1.000
_cell.length_c   1.000
_cell.angle_alpha   90.00
_cell.angle_beta   90.00
_cell.angle_gamma   90.00
#
_symmetry.space_group_name_H-M   'P 1'
#
loop_
_entity.id
_entity.type
_entity.pdbx_description
1 polymer ?
#
loop_
_entity_poly.entity_id
_entity_poly.type
_entity_poly.pdbx_seq_one_letter_code
_entity_poly.pdbx_strand_id
1 'polypeptide(L)'
;GSPSASRTLAQVLPGARAAINSEPGGPGGLVTVSRKGSGHMFLKVQGKASHAGRCYADGASAILEIAHKTLAIDTFLDLERGLTVNTGLISGGASANSVAPWAESRIHLTYRTLEDGQKVVAGIRDAVSRTVIPGTSASISGGLRLYPFERCEAGDKLFGLVKGAG
;
A
#
# COMPACT_ATOMS: atom_id res chain seq x y z
N GLY A 1 6.95 4.95 -13.63
CA GLY A 1 7.67 4.34 -14.73
C GLY A 1 6.76 3.42 -15.56
N SER A 2 7.02 3.34 -16.88
CA SER A 2 6.27 2.45 -17.77
C SER A 2 6.65 0.98 -17.52
N PRO A 3 5.70 0.03 -17.56
CA PRO A 3 6.03 -1.42 -17.50
C PRO A 3 7.00 -1.89 -18.59
N SER A 4 7.01 -1.23 -19.75
CA SER A 4 7.96 -1.50 -20.82
C SER A 4 9.39 -1.08 -20.46
N ALA A 5 9.57 0.04 -19.76
CA ALA A 5 10.89 0.52 -19.34
C ALA A 5 11.59 -0.47 -18.41
N SER A 6 10.86 -1.12 -17.49
CA SER A 6 11.44 -2.14 -16.59
C SER A 6 12.00 -3.34 -17.36
N ARG A 7 11.34 -3.79 -18.43
CA ARG A 7 11.84 -4.90 -19.26
C ARG A 7 13.10 -4.50 -20.05
N THR A 8 13.11 -3.31 -20.64
CA THR A 8 14.28 -2.81 -21.37
C THR A 8 15.47 -2.64 -20.44
N LEU A 9 15.26 -2.05 -19.25
CA LEU A 9 16.31 -1.88 -18.24
C LEU A 9 16.87 -3.24 -17.80
N ALA A 10 16.03 -4.24 -17.57
CA ALA A 10 16.48 -5.59 -17.20
C ALA A 10 17.40 -6.24 -18.27
N GLN A 11 17.26 -5.84 -19.53
CA GLN A 11 18.11 -6.34 -20.62
C GLN A 11 19.43 -5.59 -20.76
N VAL A 12 19.44 -4.27 -20.50
CA VAL A 12 20.63 -3.42 -20.73
C VAL A 12 21.47 -3.16 -19.49
N LEU A 13 20.94 -3.39 -18.28
CA LEU A 13 21.66 -3.17 -17.03
C LEU A 13 22.61 -4.29 -16.57
N PRO A 14 22.51 -5.57 -17.05
CA PRO A 14 23.50 -6.58 -16.65
C PRO A 14 24.92 -6.10 -16.93
N GLY A 15 25.75 -6.01 -15.88
CA GLY A 15 27.13 -5.50 -15.96
C GLY A 15 27.28 -3.98 -15.79
N ALA A 16 26.21 -3.21 -15.72
CA ALA A 16 26.28 -1.77 -15.42
C ALA A 16 26.75 -1.55 -13.97
N ARG A 17 27.76 -0.68 -13.80
CA ARG A 17 28.28 -0.33 -12.46
C ARG A 17 27.47 0.76 -11.77
N ALA A 18 26.73 1.56 -12.53
CA ALA A 18 25.88 2.65 -12.05
C ALA A 18 24.81 3.00 -13.08
N ALA A 19 23.73 3.61 -12.61
CA ALA A 19 22.69 4.19 -13.45
C ALA A 19 22.41 5.62 -12.97
N ILE A 20 22.38 6.57 -13.90
CA ILE A 20 22.02 7.96 -13.64
C ILE A 20 20.74 8.24 -14.42
N ASN A 21 19.69 8.66 -13.71
CA ASN A 21 18.45 9.13 -14.33
C ASN A 21 18.49 10.67 -14.43
N SER A 22 18.40 11.19 -15.65
CA SER A 22 18.42 12.61 -15.96
C SER A 22 17.03 13.25 -15.98
N GLU A 23 16.00 12.62 -15.38
CA GLU A 23 14.71 13.30 -15.19
C GLU A 23 14.89 14.58 -14.35
N PRO A 24 14.05 15.62 -14.56
CA PRO A 24 14.20 16.89 -13.87
C PRO A 24 14.32 16.69 -12.36
N GLY A 25 15.41 17.16 -11.79
CA GLY A 25 15.61 17.23 -10.34
C GLY A 25 14.69 18.27 -9.69
N GLY A 26 14.71 18.35 -8.37
CA GLY A 26 14.01 19.41 -7.64
C GLY A 26 14.60 20.80 -7.91
N PRO A 27 13.91 21.87 -7.52
CA PRO A 27 14.41 23.24 -7.60
C PRO A 27 15.80 23.36 -6.94
N GLY A 28 16.69 24.15 -7.53
CA GLY A 28 18.03 24.40 -6.97
C GLY A 28 19.06 23.29 -7.24
N GLY A 29 18.89 22.47 -8.27
CA GLY A 29 19.86 21.43 -8.64
C GLY A 29 19.87 20.21 -7.72
N LEU A 30 18.79 19.95 -7.01
CA LEU A 30 18.68 18.81 -6.11
C LEU A 30 18.74 17.47 -6.87
N VAL A 31 19.58 16.57 -6.39
CA VAL A 31 19.71 15.19 -6.90
C VAL A 31 19.02 14.23 -5.93
N THR A 32 18.14 13.38 -6.46
CA THR A 32 17.46 12.37 -5.66
C THR A 32 18.40 11.17 -5.43
N VAL A 33 18.79 10.94 -4.19
CA VAL A 33 19.66 9.82 -3.77
C VAL A 33 18.90 8.70 -3.04
N SER A 34 17.63 8.92 -2.75
CA SER A 34 16.73 7.90 -2.21
C SER A 34 15.27 8.24 -2.52
N ARG A 35 14.41 7.23 -2.61
CA ARG A 35 12.98 7.40 -2.87
C ARG A 35 12.20 6.28 -2.21
N LYS A 36 11.11 6.62 -1.54
CA LYS A 36 10.21 5.62 -0.98
C LYS A 36 9.58 4.76 -2.09
N GLY A 37 9.42 3.49 -1.80
CA GLY A 37 8.53 2.62 -2.54
C GLY A 37 7.07 2.90 -2.23
N SER A 38 6.16 2.39 -3.05
CA SER A 38 4.73 2.51 -2.81
C SER A 38 3.96 1.27 -3.25
N GLY A 39 2.77 1.11 -2.68
CA GLY A 39 1.85 0.03 -3.00
C GLY A 39 0.40 0.45 -2.83
N HIS A 40 -0.47 -0.35 -3.39
CA HIS A 40 -1.91 -0.21 -3.22
C HIS A 40 -2.52 -1.57 -2.88
N MET A 41 -3.46 -1.57 -1.95
CA MET A 41 -4.25 -2.75 -1.63
C MET A 41 -5.74 -2.41 -1.70
N PHE A 42 -6.54 -3.40 -2.09
CA PHE A 42 -7.98 -3.29 -2.28
C PHE A 42 -8.65 -4.32 -1.40
N LEU A 43 -9.33 -3.87 -0.36
CA LEU A 43 -10.07 -4.71 0.57
C LEU A 43 -11.54 -4.74 0.13
N LYS A 44 -12.11 -5.93 0.05
CA LYS A 44 -13.54 -6.17 -0.18
C LYS A 44 -14.09 -7.04 0.92
N VAL A 45 -15.24 -6.67 1.44
CA VAL A 45 -15.96 -7.41 2.46
C VAL A 45 -17.36 -7.73 1.94
N GLN A 46 -17.74 -8.99 2.03
CA GLN A 46 -19.09 -9.49 1.78
C GLN A 46 -19.77 -9.76 3.11
N GLY A 47 -21.00 -9.34 3.24
CA GLY A 47 -21.88 -9.61 4.36
C GLY A 47 -23.21 -10.16 3.91
N LYS A 48 -24.24 -10.01 4.73
CA LYS A 48 -25.59 -10.46 4.45
C LYS A 48 -26.59 -9.35 4.77
N ALA A 49 -27.43 -8.98 3.80
CA ALA A 49 -28.49 -8.00 4.02
C ALA A 49 -29.59 -8.57 4.91
N SER A 50 -30.14 -7.71 5.75
CA SER A 50 -31.40 -7.92 6.47
C SER A 50 -32.03 -6.59 6.83
N HIS A 51 -33.29 -6.56 7.24
CA HIS A 51 -33.93 -5.33 7.69
C HIS A 51 -33.47 -4.99 9.10
N ALA A 52 -32.78 -3.86 9.26
CA ALA A 52 -32.11 -3.49 10.53
C ALA A 52 -33.06 -3.40 11.75
N GLY A 53 -34.31 -2.98 11.55
CA GLY A 53 -35.27 -2.85 12.63
C GLY A 53 -36.11 -4.10 12.92
N ARG A 54 -36.18 -5.09 11.99
CA ARG A 54 -37.06 -6.25 12.13
C ARG A 54 -36.32 -7.56 12.32
N CYS A 55 -35.20 -7.76 11.66
CA CYS A 55 -34.45 -9.00 11.64
C CYS A 55 -32.94 -8.74 11.56
N TYR A 56 -32.44 -7.85 12.42
CA TYR A 56 -31.03 -7.50 12.45
C TYR A 56 -30.11 -8.72 12.60
N ALA A 57 -30.50 -9.67 13.45
CA ALA A 57 -29.72 -10.87 13.74
C ALA A 57 -29.57 -11.82 12.54
N ASP A 58 -30.43 -11.69 11.52
CA ASP A 58 -30.34 -12.52 10.29
C ASP A 58 -29.29 -11.96 9.30
N GLY A 59 -28.79 -10.76 9.54
CA GLY A 59 -27.80 -10.07 8.73
C GLY A 59 -26.37 -10.23 9.23
N ALA A 60 -25.40 -9.84 8.38
CA ALA A 60 -24.00 -9.75 8.75
C ALA A 60 -23.42 -8.45 8.12
N SER A 61 -23.02 -7.50 8.97
CA SER A 61 -22.64 -6.18 8.51
C SER A 61 -21.23 -6.12 7.94
N ALA A 62 -21.12 -5.96 6.64
CA ALA A 62 -19.84 -5.72 5.98
C ALA A 62 -19.22 -4.37 6.38
N ILE A 63 -20.02 -3.35 6.71
CA ILE A 63 -19.52 -2.05 7.18
C ILE A 63 -18.87 -2.20 8.55
N LEU A 64 -19.43 -2.96 9.49
CA LEU A 64 -18.78 -3.21 10.78
C LEU A 64 -17.50 -4.02 10.61
N GLU A 65 -17.50 -5.04 9.77
CA GLU A 65 -16.30 -5.83 9.50
C GLU A 65 -15.17 -4.96 8.91
N ILE A 66 -15.47 -4.13 7.89
CA ILE A 66 -14.44 -3.30 7.28
C ILE A 66 -13.94 -2.19 8.23
N ALA A 67 -14.77 -1.72 9.16
CA ALA A 67 -14.35 -0.77 10.19
C ALA A 67 -13.30 -1.41 11.12
N HIS A 68 -13.55 -2.64 11.61
CA HIS A 68 -12.56 -3.39 12.39
C HIS A 68 -11.27 -3.63 11.61
N LYS A 69 -11.37 -4.02 10.33
CA LYS A 69 -10.19 -4.19 9.47
C LYS A 69 -9.41 -2.89 9.29
N THR A 70 -10.10 -1.77 9.09
CA THR A 70 -9.48 -0.46 8.93
C THR A 70 -8.67 -0.08 10.17
N LEU A 71 -9.22 -0.27 11.37
CA LEU A 71 -8.51 -0.01 12.62
C LEU A 71 -7.29 -0.94 12.80
N ALA A 72 -7.43 -2.23 12.47
CA ALA A 72 -6.32 -3.17 12.51
C ALA A 72 -5.22 -2.83 11.49
N ILE A 73 -5.58 -2.36 10.30
CA ILE A 73 -4.64 -1.94 9.26
C ILE A 73 -3.91 -0.66 9.67
N ASP A 74 -4.57 0.27 10.35
CA ASP A 74 -3.96 1.53 10.82
C ASP A 74 -2.82 1.29 11.83
N THR A 75 -2.83 0.18 12.56
CA THR A 75 -1.74 -0.17 13.50
C THR A 75 -0.39 -0.41 12.84
N PHE A 76 -0.34 -0.57 11.51
CA PHE A 76 0.91 -0.71 10.75
C PHE A 76 1.55 0.62 10.36
N LEU A 77 0.91 1.76 10.67
CA LEU A 77 1.49 3.08 10.46
C LEU A 77 2.71 3.28 11.38
N ASP A 78 3.86 3.62 10.81
CA ASP A 78 5.10 3.90 11.53
C ASP A 78 5.85 5.06 10.87
N LEU A 79 5.58 6.27 11.32
CA LEU A 79 6.15 7.49 10.75
C LEU A 79 7.66 7.63 11.03
N GLU A 80 8.15 7.08 12.14
CA GLU A 80 9.58 7.13 12.50
C GLU A 80 10.39 6.30 11.51
N ARG A 81 9.91 5.11 11.17
CA ARG A 81 10.48 4.27 10.11
C ARG A 81 10.17 4.78 8.70
N GLY A 82 9.31 5.79 8.58
CA GLY A 82 8.85 6.34 7.31
C GLY A 82 7.93 5.41 6.52
N LEU A 83 7.28 4.49 7.23
CA LEU A 83 6.23 3.62 6.71
C LEU A 83 4.88 4.32 6.87
N THR A 84 4.16 4.50 5.79
CA THR A 84 2.78 5.01 5.85
C THR A 84 1.80 3.97 5.34
N VAL A 85 0.69 3.86 6.04
CA VAL A 85 -0.46 3.04 5.66
C VAL A 85 -1.67 3.95 5.74
N ASN A 86 -2.38 4.13 4.65
CA ASN A 86 -3.51 5.05 4.58
C ASN A 86 -4.71 4.40 3.90
N THR A 87 -5.79 4.18 4.64
CA THR A 87 -7.09 3.84 4.06
C THR A 87 -7.75 5.11 3.55
N GLY A 88 -7.46 5.47 2.29
CA GLY A 88 -7.87 6.75 1.70
C GLY A 88 -9.30 6.77 1.16
N LEU A 89 -9.87 5.60 0.89
CA LEU A 89 -11.25 5.48 0.40
C LEU A 89 -11.95 4.31 1.09
N ILE A 90 -13.21 4.51 1.46
CA ILE A 90 -14.09 3.48 1.98
C ILE A 90 -15.51 3.72 1.47
N SER A 91 -16.20 2.65 1.08
CA SER A 91 -17.60 2.69 0.66
C SER A 91 -18.31 1.39 1.03
N GLY A 92 -19.63 1.43 1.17
CA GLY A 92 -20.39 0.23 1.51
C GLY A 92 -21.87 0.49 1.81
N GLY A 93 -22.60 -0.61 1.94
CA GLY A 93 -24.03 -0.59 2.25
C GLY A 93 -24.91 -0.24 1.05
N ALA A 94 -26.22 -0.19 1.29
CA ALA A 94 -27.24 0.19 0.31
C ALA A 94 -28.20 1.23 0.88
N SER A 95 -28.58 1.10 2.16
CA SER A 95 -29.48 2.04 2.84
C SER A 95 -29.31 1.94 4.36
N ALA A 96 -29.69 3.00 5.09
CA ALA A 96 -29.54 3.07 6.53
C ALA A 96 -30.41 2.06 7.30
N ASN A 97 -31.51 1.62 6.73
CA ASN A 97 -32.42 0.63 7.35
C ASN A 97 -32.13 -0.82 6.96
N SER A 98 -30.99 -1.08 6.30
CA SER A 98 -30.53 -2.41 5.92
C SER A 98 -29.15 -2.68 6.52
N VAL A 99 -28.95 -3.89 7.05
CA VAL A 99 -27.62 -4.40 7.39
C VAL A 99 -26.79 -4.49 6.11
N ALA A 100 -25.58 -3.93 6.13
CA ALA A 100 -24.77 -3.72 4.94
C ALA A 100 -24.26 -5.05 4.34
N PRO A 101 -24.66 -5.42 3.11
CA PRO A 101 -24.25 -6.68 2.50
C PRO A 101 -22.85 -6.63 1.86
N TRP A 102 -22.28 -5.45 1.69
CA TRP A 102 -20.95 -5.27 1.10
C TRP A 102 -20.28 -4.01 1.61
N ALA A 103 -18.96 -4.02 1.60
CA ALA A 103 -18.12 -2.84 1.79
C ALA A 103 -16.78 -3.03 1.09
N GLU A 104 -16.14 -1.93 0.69
CA GLU A 104 -14.81 -1.95 0.10
C GLU A 104 -13.96 -0.77 0.56
N SER A 105 -12.64 -0.94 0.57
CA SER A 105 -11.71 0.15 0.82
C SER A 105 -10.47 0.08 -0.07
N ARG A 106 -9.82 1.24 -0.23
CA ARG A 106 -8.54 1.37 -0.95
C ARG A 106 -7.49 1.91 0.00
N ILE A 107 -6.38 1.18 0.07
CA ILE A 107 -5.28 1.41 0.97
C ILE A 107 -4.06 1.78 0.13
N HIS A 108 -3.39 2.87 0.50
CA HIS A 108 -2.11 3.29 -0.06
C HIS A 108 -1.00 3.04 0.95
N LEU A 109 0.13 2.51 0.48
CA LEU A 109 1.32 2.21 1.27
C LEU A 109 2.50 3.01 0.73
N THR A 110 3.35 3.55 1.64
CA THR A 110 4.71 3.97 1.27
C THR A 110 5.71 3.42 2.28
N TYR A 111 6.91 3.09 1.84
CA TYR A 111 7.93 2.45 2.66
C TYR A 111 9.34 2.84 2.18
N ARG A 112 10.32 2.86 3.11
CA ARG A 112 11.72 3.20 2.80
C ARG A 112 12.52 2.01 2.30
N THR A 113 12.25 0.81 2.85
CA THR A 113 12.94 -0.43 2.48
C THR A 113 11.98 -1.46 1.89
N LEU A 114 12.48 -2.31 1.01
CA LEU A 114 11.69 -3.39 0.44
C LEU A 114 11.20 -4.35 1.53
N GLU A 115 12.05 -4.61 2.53
CA GLU A 115 11.72 -5.47 3.67
C GLU A 115 10.52 -4.95 4.47
N ASP A 116 10.48 -3.65 4.79
CA ASP A 116 9.34 -3.04 5.47
C ASP A 116 8.05 -3.13 4.63
N GLY A 117 8.18 -2.90 3.32
CA GLY A 117 7.05 -3.05 2.40
C GLY A 117 6.49 -4.48 2.38
N GLN A 118 7.35 -5.49 2.35
CA GLN A 118 6.94 -6.89 2.39
C GLN A 118 6.29 -7.27 3.72
N LYS A 119 6.89 -6.84 4.84
CA LYS A 119 6.37 -7.10 6.20
C LYS A 119 4.98 -6.50 6.38
N VAL A 120 4.77 -5.24 5.97
CA VAL A 120 3.47 -4.59 6.13
C VAL A 120 2.39 -5.23 5.26
N VAL A 121 2.71 -5.61 4.02
CA VAL A 121 1.75 -6.31 3.15
C VAL A 121 1.36 -7.67 3.74
N ALA A 122 2.31 -8.42 4.28
CA ALA A 122 2.04 -9.70 4.94
C ALA A 122 1.19 -9.51 6.20
N GLY A 123 1.51 -8.54 7.05
CA GLY A 123 0.76 -8.22 8.26
C GLY A 123 -0.67 -7.78 7.97
N ILE A 124 -0.88 -6.94 6.96
CA ILE A 124 -2.22 -6.53 6.52
C ILE A 124 -3.03 -7.75 6.02
N ARG A 125 -2.42 -8.65 5.26
CA ARG A 125 -3.09 -9.89 4.80
C ARG A 125 -3.50 -10.78 5.96
N ASP A 126 -2.64 -10.95 6.96
CA ASP A 126 -2.96 -11.69 8.19
C ASP A 126 -4.12 -11.02 8.95
N ALA A 127 -4.07 -9.70 9.18
CA ALA A 127 -5.14 -8.97 9.85
C ALA A 127 -6.50 -9.09 9.12
N VAL A 128 -6.49 -9.10 7.79
CA VAL A 128 -7.71 -9.27 6.98
C VAL A 128 -8.24 -10.69 7.03
N SER A 129 -7.40 -11.70 7.19
CA SER A 129 -7.82 -13.11 7.22
C SER A 129 -8.70 -13.48 8.44
N ARG A 130 -8.65 -12.69 9.51
CA ARG A 130 -9.37 -12.94 10.77
C ARG A 130 -10.76 -12.30 10.72
N THR A 131 -11.81 -13.08 10.61
CA THR A 131 -13.20 -12.58 10.65
C THR A 131 -13.56 -12.08 12.04
N VAL A 132 -14.11 -10.88 12.15
CA VAL A 132 -14.59 -10.26 13.40
C VAL A 132 -16.11 -10.35 13.51
N ILE A 133 -16.82 -10.06 12.43
CA ILE A 133 -18.29 -10.11 12.38
C ILE A 133 -18.71 -11.46 11.78
N PRO A 134 -19.34 -12.34 12.56
CA PRO A 134 -19.81 -13.63 12.06
C PRO A 134 -20.71 -13.49 10.84
N GLY A 135 -20.51 -14.36 9.85
CA GLY A 135 -21.28 -14.35 8.60
C GLY A 135 -20.76 -13.38 7.53
N THR A 136 -19.66 -12.66 7.79
CA THR A 136 -18.95 -11.91 6.78
C THR A 136 -17.77 -12.69 6.20
N SER A 137 -17.30 -12.27 5.03
CA SER A 137 -16.03 -12.72 4.45
C SER A 137 -15.27 -11.53 3.88
N ALA A 138 -13.95 -11.54 4.04
CA ALA A 138 -13.07 -10.48 3.56
C ALA A 138 -12.04 -11.03 2.57
N SER A 139 -11.73 -10.26 1.54
CA SER A 139 -10.66 -10.54 0.59
C SER A 139 -9.84 -9.30 0.34
N ILE A 140 -8.53 -9.47 0.19
CA ILE A 140 -7.62 -8.36 -0.09
C ILE A 140 -6.72 -8.70 -1.27
N SER A 141 -6.61 -7.77 -2.20
CA SER A 141 -5.76 -7.86 -3.39
C SER A 141 -4.77 -6.69 -3.46
N GLY A 142 -3.85 -6.74 -4.42
CA GLY A 142 -2.79 -5.74 -4.53
C GLY A 142 -1.57 -6.04 -3.67
N GLY A 143 -0.77 -5.01 -3.43
CA GLY A 143 0.51 -5.12 -2.70
C GLY A 143 1.50 -4.05 -3.16
N LEU A 144 2.79 -4.37 -3.15
CA LEU A 144 3.87 -3.48 -3.59
C LEU A 144 3.75 -3.20 -5.10
N ARG A 145 3.99 -1.96 -5.50
CA ARG A 145 3.93 -1.52 -6.90
C ARG A 145 5.22 -0.87 -7.38
N LEU A 146 5.74 0.07 -6.62
CA LEU A 146 7.02 0.72 -6.91
C LEU A 146 8.01 0.33 -5.82
N TYR A 147 9.13 -0.22 -6.23
CA TYR A 147 10.22 -0.53 -5.31
C TYR A 147 10.89 0.76 -4.81
N PRO A 148 11.38 0.77 -3.57
CA PRO A 148 12.13 1.91 -3.06
C PRO A 148 13.47 2.03 -3.82
N PHE A 149 13.94 3.25 -3.95
CA PHE A 149 15.34 3.52 -4.24
C PHE A 149 16.02 3.75 -2.88
N GLU A 150 16.62 2.68 -2.37
CA GLU A 150 17.24 2.70 -1.05
C GLU A 150 18.61 3.37 -1.13
N ARG A 151 18.93 4.16 -0.12
CA ARG A 151 20.26 4.76 -0.01
C ARG A 151 21.30 3.66 0.29
N CYS A 152 22.40 3.66 -0.43
CA CYS A 152 23.48 2.71 -0.24
C CYS A 152 24.84 3.40 -0.44
N GLU A 153 25.91 2.80 0.10
CA GLU A 153 27.27 3.34 0.01
C GLU A 153 27.73 3.59 -1.43
N ALA A 154 27.40 2.70 -2.36
CA ALA A 154 27.73 2.87 -3.78
C ALA A 154 27.01 4.10 -4.39
N GLY A 155 25.75 4.33 -4.02
CA GLY A 155 24.99 5.52 -4.42
C GLY A 155 25.59 6.81 -3.84
N ASP A 156 26.03 6.76 -2.57
CA ASP A 156 26.67 7.93 -1.94
C ASP A 156 28.03 8.26 -2.58
N LYS A 157 28.83 7.26 -2.95
CA LYS A 157 30.07 7.46 -3.72
C LYS A 157 29.79 8.08 -5.09
N LEU A 158 28.79 7.58 -5.82
CA LEU A 158 28.38 8.14 -7.10
C LEU A 158 27.90 9.59 -6.96
N PHE A 159 27.11 9.89 -5.93
CA PHE A 159 26.64 11.24 -5.65
C PHE A 159 27.82 12.21 -5.35
N GLY A 160 28.82 11.73 -4.61
CA GLY A 160 30.06 12.51 -4.35
C GLY A 160 30.80 12.90 -5.63
N LEU A 161 30.89 12.00 -6.61
CA LEU A 161 31.48 12.30 -7.92
C LEU A 161 30.67 13.32 -8.70
N VAL A 162 29.35 13.21 -8.74
CA VAL A 162 28.46 14.15 -9.42
C VAL A 162 28.55 15.54 -8.79
N LYS A 163 28.58 15.64 -7.45
CA LYS A 163 28.70 16.91 -6.72
C LYS A 163 30.05 17.63 -6.97
N GLY A 164 31.13 16.88 -7.19
CA GLY A 164 32.45 17.41 -7.47
C GLY A 164 32.67 17.87 -8.92
N ALA A 165 31.75 17.51 -9.83
CA ALA A 165 31.86 17.83 -11.26
C ALA A 165 31.03 19.07 -11.67
N GLY A 166 30.28 19.69 -10.79
CA GLY A 166 29.48 20.90 -10.98
C GLY A 166 29.86 21.99 -10.00
#